data_da906d8feb4ebce172c47e409fc1f447
#
_entry.id   da906d8feb4ebce172c47e409fc1f447
#
_cell.length_a   1.000
_cell.length_b   1.000
_cell.length_c   1.000
_cell.angle_alpha   90.00
_cell.angle_beta   90.00
_cell.angle_gamma   90.00
#
_symmetry.space_group_name_H-M   'P 1'
#
loop_
_entity.id
_entity.type
_entity.pdbx_description
1 polymer ?
#
loop_
_entity_poly.entity_id
_entity_poly.type
_entity_poly.pdbx_seq_one_letter_code
_entity_poly.pdbx_strand_id
1 'polypeptide(L)'
;LSNGGSASASEIVAGALQDRRRAVIMGTRSFGKGSVQTILPISDTRAVKLTTARYYTPNGRSIQAEGIVPDIVVDRAEVKSVESNRRRKEADLQGSLAAEDTANAQSESESLTDLRNNDNQLYEALTLLRGINLLTPAAPDASPMKEAANTIALQN
;
A
#
# COMPACT_ATOMS: atom_id res chain seq x y z
N LEU A 1 2.53 -0.22 -3.63
CA LEU A 1 2.68 0.79 -4.67
C LEU A 1 3.63 0.31 -5.75
N SER A 2 3.33 0.65 -7.02
CA SER A 2 4.13 0.33 -8.20
C SER A 2 4.30 1.56 -9.07
N ASN A 3 5.43 1.66 -9.76
CA ASN A 3 5.69 2.70 -10.75
C ASN A 3 6.72 2.21 -11.79
N GLY A 4 7.07 3.05 -12.77
CA GLY A 4 8.05 2.72 -13.81
C GLY A 4 9.46 2.38 -13.31
N GLY A 5 9.80 2.68 -12.06
CA GLY A 5 11.05 2.26 -11.40
C GLY A 5 10.95 0.88 -10.71
N SER A 6 9.75 0.34 -10.55
CA SER A 6 9.53 -1.00 -9.99
C SER A 6 9.89 -2.05 -11.03
N ALA A 7 10.92 -2.87 -10.77
CA ALA A 7 11.44 -3.81 -11.76
C ALA A 7 11.83 -5.17 -11.14
N SER A 8 11.85 -6.21 -11.98
CA SER A 8 12.40 -7.54 -11.67
C SER A 8 11.75 -8.19 -10.45
N ALA A 9 12.46 -8.38 -9.34
CA ALA A 9 11.94 -9.05 -8.14
C ALA A 9 10.66 -8.39 -7.60
N SER A 10 10.58 -7.06 -7.60
CA SER A 10 9.38 -6.35 -7.16
C SER A 10 8.17 -6.63 -8.05
N GLU A 11 8.38 -6.83 -9.35
CA GLU A 11 7.32 -7.19 -10.30
C GLU A 11 6.84 -8.63 -10.11
N ILE A 12 7.76 -9.55 -9.76
CA ILE A 12 7.42 -10.94 -9.44
C ILE A 12 6.50 -10.96 -8.21
N VAL A 13 6.87 -10.24 -7.16
CA VAL A 13 6.08 -10.15 -5.92
C VAL A 13 4.72 -9.50 -6.19
N ALA A 14 4.72 -8.36 -6.87
CA ALA A 14 3.48 -7.64 -7.19
C ALA A 14 2.53 -8.50 -8.04
N GLY A 15 3.04 -9.13 -9.10
CA GLY A 15 2.24 -9.99 -9.97
C GLY A 15 1.70 -11.23 -9.26
N ALA A 16 2.48 -11.83 -8.36
CA ALA A 16 2.04 -12.98 -7.57
C ALA A 16 0.92 -12.60 -6.59
N LEU A 17 1.07 -11.48 -5.89
CA LEU A 17 0.06 -10.98 -4.96
C LEU A 17 -1.23 -10.58 -5.67
N GLN A 18 -1.11 -9.91 -6.83
CA GLN A 18 -2.24 -9.53 -7.67
C GLN A 18 -3.01 -10.75 -8.17
N ASP A 19 -2.34 -11.72 -8.76
CA ASP A 19 -2.95 -12.93 -9.30
C ASP A 19 -3.65 -13.77 -8.22
N ARG A 20 -3.10 -13.78 -6.99
CA ARG A 20 -3.67 -14.47 -5.83
C ARG A 20 -4.69 -13.63 -5.05
N ARG A 21 -4.98 -12.41 -5.49
CA ARG A 21 -5.88 -11.47 -4.81
C ARG A 21 -5.54 -11.26 -3.33
N ARG A 22 -4.23 -11.24 -3.02
CA ARG A 22 -3.72 -11.04 -1.66
C ARG A 22 -3.35 -9.60 -1.38
N ALA A 23 -3.20 -8.78 -2.42
CA ALA A 23 -2.99 -7.35 -2.32
C ALA A 23 -3.60 -6.63 -3.52
N VAL A 24 -3.93 -5.37 -3.33
CA VAL A 24 -4.29 -4.43 -4.39
C VAL A 24 -3.02 -3.72 -4.84
N ILE A 25 -2.72 -3.77 -6.12
CA ILE A 25 -1.56 -3.06 -6.71
C ILE A 25 -2.03 -1.69 -7.17
N MET A 26 -1.41 -0.64 -6.62
CA MET A 26 -1.74 0.76 -6.93
C MET A 26 -0.56 1.50 -7.53
N GLY A 27 -0.83 2.56 -8.27
CA GLY A 27 0.18 3.45 -8.85
C GLY A 27 0.17 3.43 -10.37
N THR A 28 1.34 3.34 -10.99
CA THR A 28 1.48 3.25 -12.45
C THR A 28 2.11 1.92 -12.86
N ARG A 29 2.06 1.64 -14.17
CA ARG A 29 2.64 0.42 -14.74
C ARG A 29 4.12 0.30 -14.34
N SER A 30 4.56 -0.90 -13.99
CA SER A 30 5.94 -1.22 -13.66
C SER A 30 6.85 -1.27 -14.90
N PHE A 31 8.14 -1.47 -14.70
CA PHE A 31 9.17 -1.40 -15.75
C PHE A 31 9.04 -2.49 -16.83
N GLY A 32 8.74 -3.71 -16.43
CA GLY A 32 8.62 -4.84 -17.37
C GLY A 32 9.89 -5.65 -17.55
N LYS A 33 10.68 -5.88 -16.49
CA LYS A 33 11.84 -6.76 -16.54
C LYS A 33 11.48 -8.17 -16.03
N GLY A 34 10.99 -9.00 -16.94
CA GLY A 34 10.59 -10.39 -16.67
C GLY A 34 11.61 -11.44 -17.12
N SER A 35 12.89 -11.09 -17.30
CA SER A 35 13.93 -11.99 -17.78
C SER A 35 14.94 -12.38 -16.69
N VAL A 36 15.36 -13.65 -16.72
CA VAL A 36 16.48 -14.18 -15.92
C VAL A 36 17.74 -14.07 -16.73
N GLN A 37 18.78 -13.52 -16.13
CA GLN A 37 20.11 -13.42 -16.75
C GLN A 37 21.11 -14.25 -15.95
N THR A 38 21.85 -15.11 -16.66
CA THR A 38 22.91 -15.94 -16.10
C THR A 38 24.26 -15.44 -16.57
N ILE A 39 25.21 -15.36 -15.66
CA ILE A 39 26.60 -15.02 -15.97
C ILE A 39 27.37 -16.33 -16.16
N LEU A 40 27.88 -16.57 -17.36
CA LEU A 40 28.66 -17.75 -17.71
C LEU A 40 30.13 -17.35 -17.81
N PRO A 41 31.03 -17.82 -16.93
CA PRO A 41 32.44 -17.57 -17.06
C PRO A 41 32.99 -18.28 -18.30
N ILE A 42 33.80 -17.57 -19.11
CA ILE A 42 34.51 -18.12 -20.27
C ILE A 42 35.96 -18.37 -19.91
N SER A 43 36.53 -17.55 -19.04
CA SER A 43 37.89 -17.68 -18.51
C SER A 43 37.94 -17.01 -17.14
N ASP A 44 39.12 -17.08 -16.48
CA ASP A 44 39.34 -16.48 -15.16
C ASP A 44 39.08 -14.97 -15.11
N THR A 45 39.10 -14.31 -16.27
CA THR A 45 38.93 -12.82 -16.39
C THR A 45 37.78 -12.38 -17.26
N ARG A 46 37.04 -13.32 -17.87
CA ARG A 46 35.96 -12.98 -18.82
C ARG A 46 34.69 -13.80 -18.57
N ALA A 47 33.56 -13.16 -18.65
CA ALA A 47 32.26 -13.81 -18.55
C ALA A 47 31.28 -13.20 -19.57
N VAL A 48 30.29 -14.00 -19.97
CA VAL A 48 29.17 -13.57 -20.81
C VAL A 48 27.91 -13.60 -19.98
N LYS A 49 27.12 -12.54 -20.10
CA LYS A 49 25.79 -12.43 -19.47
C LYS A 49 24.74 -12.70 -20.53
N LEU A 50 23.98 -13.77 -20.35
CA LEU A 50 22.95 -14.20 -21.28
C LEU A 50 21.57 -14.28 -20.60
N THR A 51 20.53 -13.96 -21.35
CA THR A 51 19.15 -14.22 -20.92
C THR A 51 18.83 -15.69 -21.14
N THR A 52 18.52 -16.42 -20.05
CA THR A 52 18.32 -17.86 -20.06
C THR A 52 16.88 -18.28 -19.80
N ALA A 53 16.06 -17.42 -19.18
CA ALA A 53 14.66 -17.73 -18.86
C ALA A 53 13.79 -16.46 -18.77
N ARG A 54 12.49 -16.66 -18.69
CA ARG A 54 11.50 -15.61 -18.41
C ARG A 54 10.69 -15.96 -17.19
N TYR A 55 10.31 -14.93 -16.43
CA TYR A 55 9.35 -15.03 -15.34
C TYR A 55 7.93 -14.91 -15.86
N TYR A 56 7.06 -15.70 -15.27
CA TYR A 56 5.61 -15.61 -15.46
C TYR A 56 4.94 -15.47 -14.10
N THR A 57 3.83 -14.77 -14.07
CA THR A 57 3.02 -14.72 -12.85
C THR A 57 2.33 -16.07 -12.61
N PRO A 58 1.75 -16.35 -11.42
CA PRO A 58 1.05 -17.60 -11.15
C PRO A 58 -0.06 -17.95 -12.15
N ASN A 59 -0.68 -16.95 -12.77
CA ASN A 59 -1.69 -17.14 -13.81
C ASN A 59 -1.10 -17.24 -15.23
N GLY A 60 0.22 -17.33 -15.37
CA GLY A 60 0.91 -17.49 -16.65
C GLY A 60 1.08 -16.21 -17.47
N ARG A 61 0.85 -15.02 -16.91
CA ARG A 61 1.12 -13.75 -17.60
C ARG A 61 2.62 -13.49 -17.68
N SER A 62 3.10 -13.06 -18.85
CA SER A 62 4.47 -12.59 -19.01
C SER A 62 4.65 -11.21 -18.41
N ILE A 63 5.74 -10.99 -17.68
CA ILE A 63 6.13 -9.68 -17.16
C ILE A 63 7.01 -8.95 -18.19
N GLN A 64 7.72 -9.71 -19.05
CA GLN A 64 8.70 -9.16 -19.97
C GLN A 64 8.09 -8.18 -20.96
N ALA A 65 8.60 -6.95 -20.99
CA ALA A 65 8.18 -5.80 -21.79
C ALA A 65 6.77 -5.26 -21.47
N GLU A 66 5.96 -5.98 -20.70
CA GLU A 66 4.60 -5.57 -20.35
C GLU A 66 4.52 -4.93 -18.96
N GLY A 67 5.32 -5.42 -18.01
CA GLY A 67 5.24 -5.00 -16.61
C GLY A 67 3.96 -5.48 -15.94
N ILE A 68 3.78 -5.01 -14.71
CA ILE A 68 2.55 -5.21 -13.94
C ILE A 68 1.68 -3.96 -14.10
N VAL A 69 0.47 -4.16 -14.60
CA VAL A 69 -0.55 -3.11 -14.64
C VAL A 69 -1.21 -3.04 -13.28
N PRO A 70 -1.26 -1.88 -12.62
CA PRO A 70 -1.91 -1.77 -11.32
C PRO A 70 -3.41 -2.00 -11.41
N ASP A 71 -4.01 -2.48 -10.33
CA ASP A 71 -5.47 -2.63 -10.19
C ASP A 71 -6.14 -1.26 -10.07
N ILE A 72 -5.45 -0.31 -9.43
CA ILE A 72 -5.87 1.08 -9.28
C ILE A 72 -4.77 1.98 -9.80
N VAL A 73 -5.06 2.66 -10.90
CA VAL A 73 -4.12 3.62 -11.50
C VAL A 73 -4.14 4.91 -10.70
N VAL A 74 -2.97 5.31 -10.21
CA VAL A 74 -2.75 6.58 -9.53
C VAL A 74 -1.51 7.22 -10.13
N ASP A 75 -1.70 8.23 -10.94
CA ASP A 75 -0.60 9.00 -11.52
C ASP A 75 0.08 9.86 -10.47
N ARG A 76 1.38 10.08 -10.65
CA ARG A 76 2.11 11.03 -9.82
C ARG A 76 1.66 12.45 -10.17
N ALA A 77 1.11 13.16 -9.19
CA ALA A 77 0.58 14.49 -9.39
C ALA A 77 1.00 15.43 -8.25
N GLU A 78 1.15 16.69 -8.55
CA GLU A 78 1.20 17.75 -7.54
C GLU A 78 -0.23 18.16 -7.20
N VAL A 79 -0.62 17.94 -5.96
CA VAL A 79 -1.95 18.32 -5.47
C VAL A 79 -1.85 19.70 -4.84
N LYS A 80 -2.50 20.68 -5.44
CA LYS A 80 -2.63 22.03 -4.87
C LYS A 80 -3.96 22.13 -4.12
N SER A 81 -3.89 22.46 -2.84
CA SER A 81 -5.09 22.76 -2.06
C SER A 81 -5.74 24.02 -2.61
N VAL A 82 -7.00 23.91 -3.03
CA VAL A 82 -7.81 25.08 -3.36
C VAL A 82 -8.36 25.64 -2.04
N GLU A 83 -8.00 26.87 -1.71
CA GLU A 83 -8.60 27.53 -0.57
C GLU A 83 -10.13 27.54 -0.75
N SER A 84 -10.80 26.77 0.06
CA SER A 84 -12.25 26.79 0.12
C SER A 84 -12.66 28.18 0.60
N ASN A 85 -13.27 28.94 -0.30
CA ASN A 85 -13.93 30.19 0.05
C ASN A 85 -14.77 29.89 1.30
N ARG A 86 -14.46 30.53 2.43
CA ARG A 86 -15.02 30.21 3.75
C ARG A 86 -16.54 30.21 3.68
N ARG A 87 -17.12 29.05 3.44
CA ARG A 87 -18.53 28.84 3.70
C ARG A 87 -18.73 29.00 5.20
N ARG A 88 -19.65 29.85 5.61
CA ARG A 88 -20.03 29.99 7.01
C ARG A 88 -20.33 28.62 7.59
N LYS A 89 -19.63 28.27 8.64
CA LYS A 89 -19.91 27.07 9.42
C LYS A 89 -20.88 27.43 10.53
N GLU A 90 -21.54 26.46 11.11
CA GLU A 90 -22.40 26.68 12.25
C GLU A 90 -21.67 27.38 13.41
N ALA A 91 -20.41 27.01 13.62
CA ALA A 91 -19.53 27.65 14.61
C ALA A 91 -19.32 29.15 14.39
N ASP A 92 -19.57 29.67 13.18
CA ASP A 92 -19.44 31.07 12.84
C ASP A 92 -20.76 31.82 13.07
N LEU A 93 -21.83 31.12 13.49
CA LEU A 93 -23.15 31.70 13.76
C LEU A 93 -23.21 32.21 15.21
N GLN A 94 -23.90 33.34 15.38
CA GLN A 94 -24.13 33.94 16.69
C GLN A 94 -25.05 33.03 17.51
N GLY A 95 -24.53 32.47 18.63
CA GLY A 95 -25.27 31.52 19.48
C GLY A 95 -25.00 30.05 19.19
N SER A 96 -24.00 29.73 18.38
CA SER A 96 -23.55 28.34 18.18
C SER A 96 -23.05 27.69 19.50
N LEU A 97 -23.37 26.39 19.68
CA LEU A 97 -22.86 25.63 20.81
C LEU A 97 -21.38 25.31 20.58
N ALA A 98 -20.56 25.42 21.64
CA ALA A 98 -19.15 25.04 21.56
C ALA A 98 -19.02 23.52 21.32
N ALA A 99 -18.13 23.14 20.39
CA ALA A 99 -17.81 21.75 20.16
C ALA A 99 -16.95 21.21 21.31
N GLU A 100 -17.34 20.09 21.88
CA GLU A 100 -16.52 19.36 22.85
C GLU A 100 -15.45 18.59 22.09
N ASP A 101 -14.16 18.81 22.46
CA ASP A 101 -12.95 18.09 22.05
C ASP A 101 -12.58 18.03 20.55
N THR A 102 -11.74 18.98 20.11
CA THR A 102 -11.13 18.95 18.75
C THR A 102 -9.60 18.99 18.71
N ALA A 103 -8.90 18.89 19.83
CA ALA A 103 -7.45 19.10 19.85
C ALA A 103 -6.63 18.01 19.12
N ASN A 104 -7.12 16.76 19.05
CA ASN A 104 -6.39 15.65 18.41
C ASN A 104 -6.61 15.55 16.89
N ALA A 105 -7.68 16.10 16.35
CA ALA A 105 -7.98 16.03 14.93
C ALA A 105 -7.12 16.95 14.04
N GLN A 106 -6.54 17.99 14.61
CA GLN A 106 -5.79 19.00 13.87
C GLN A 106 -4.39 18.54 13.47
N SER A 107 -3.64 17.85 14.34
CA SER A 107 -2.28 17.40 14.05
C SER A 107 -2.22 16.27 13.01
N GLU A 108 -3.21 15.35 13.00
CA GLU A 108 -3.33 14.32 11.96
C GLU A 108 -3.70 14.92 10.61
N SER A 109 -4.51 15.95 10.59
CA SER A 109 -4.93 16.64 9.38
C SER A 109 -3.76 17.37 8.67
N GLU A 110 -2.86 17.98 9.42
CA GLU A 110 -1.68 18.66 8.88
C GLU A 110 -0.70 17.65 8.25
N SER A 111 -0.37 16.56 8.95
CA SER A 111 0.53 15.53 8.45
C SER A 111 0.02 14.83 7.18
N LEU A 112 -1.28 14.63 7.06
CA LEU A 112 -1.91 14.06 5.87
C LEU A 112 -1.91 15.05 4.69
N THR A 113 -2.05 16.33 4.96
CA THR A 113 -1.99 17.38 3.94
C THR A 113 -0.58 17.48 3.37
N ASP A 114 0.43 17.42 4.21
CA ASP A 114 1.83 17.41 3.79
C ASP A 114 2.16 16.15 2.99
N LEU A 115 1.68 14.99 3.41
CA LEU A 115 1.86 13.75 2.66
C LEU A 115 1.22 13.85 1.27
N ARG A 116 -0.01 14.35 1.18
CA ARG A 116 -0.73 14.52 -0.09
C ARG A 116 0.01 15.43 -1.06
N ASN A 117 0.64 16.50 -0.55
CA ASN A 117 1.38 17.46 -1.36
C ASN A 117 2.73 16.90 -1.83
N ASN A 118 3.38 16.05 -1.03
CA ASN A 118 4.70 15.49 -1.31
C ASN A 118 4.63 14.15 -2.07
N ASP A 119 3.69 13.30 -1.71
CA ASP A 119 3.49 11.97 -2.33
C ASP A 119 2.01 11.62 -2.37
N ASN A 120 1.35 12.04 -3.45
CA ASN A 120 -0.07 11.77 -3.67
C ASN A 120 -0.35 10.26 -3.80
N GLN A 121 0.57 9.46 -4.35
CA GLN A 121 0.37 8.02 -4.51
C GLN A 121 0.33 7.32 -3.15
N LEU A 122 1.23 7.68 -2.24
CA LEU A 122 1.23 7.15 -0.89
C LEU A 122 0.00 7.61 -0.11
N TYR A 123 -0.41 8.87 -0.26
CA TYR A 123 -1.63 9.40 0.35
C TYR A 123 -2.87 8.61 -0.08
N GLU A 124 -3.05 8.38 -1.37
CA GLU A 124 -4.18 7.61 -1.91
C GLU A 124 -4.19 6.17 -1.42
N ALA A 125 -3.01 5.53 -1.35
CA ALA A 125 -2.88 4.18 -0.83
C ALA A 125 -3.27 4.08 0.66
N LEU A 126 -2.83 5.04 1.47
CA LEU A 126 -3.21 5.11 2.89
C LEU A 126 -4.70 5.40 3.07
N THR A 127 -5.26 6.26 2.23
CA THR A 127 -6.70 6.57 2.26
C THR A 127 -7.54 5.33 1.94
N LEU A 128 -7.12 4.55 0.93
CA LEU A 128 -7.77 3.27 0.61
C LEU A 128 -7.69 2.28 1.78
N LEU A 129 -6.50 2.11 2.37
CA LEU A 129 -6.30 1.20 3.51
C LEU A 129 -7.16 1.60 4.72
N ARG A 130 -7.25 2.90 5.02
CA ARG A 130 -8.13 3.42 6.08
C ARG A 130 -9.59 3.10 5.77
N GLY A 131 -10.04 3.32 4.52
CA GLY A 131 -11.40 3.00 4.10
C GLY A 131 -11.73 1.52 4.26
N ILE A 132 -10.84 0.63 3.84
CA ILE A 132 -10.99 -0.82 4.01
C ILE A 132 -11.06 -1.20 5.49
N ASN A 133 -10.18 -0.62 6.32
CA ASN A 133 -10.16 -0.91 7.76
C ASN A 133 -11.43 -0.46 8.47
N LEU A 134 -12.03 0.66 8.06
CA LEU A 134 -13.31 1.12 8.61
C LEU A 134 -14.48 0.20 8.25
N LEU A 135 -14.43 -0.46 7.10
CA LEU A 135 -15.47 -1.37 6.63
C LEU A 135 -15.27 -2.81 7.10
N THR A 136 -14.06 -3.15 7.54
CA THR A 136 -13.76 -4.49 8.05
C THR A 136 -14.16 -4.54 9.54
N PRO A 137 -15.12 -5.39 9.97
CA PRO A 137 -15.41 -5.53 11.37
C PRO A 137 -14.13 -5.89 12.13
N ALA A 138 -13.86 -5.20 13.25
CA ALA A 138 -12.79 -5.60 14.13
C ALA A 138 -12.97 -7.08 14.47
N ALA A 139 -11.95 -7.91 14.23
CA ALA A 139 -11.98 -9.28 14.68
C ALA A 139 -12.28 -9.27 16.18
N PRO A 140 -13.23 -10.09 16.69
CA PRO A 140 -13.50 -10.14 18.10
C PRO A 140 -12.19 -10.42 18.82
N ASP A 141 -11.88 -9.57 19.78
CA ASP A 141 -10.66 -9.57 20.58
C ASP A 141 -10.41 -11.01 21.07
N ALA A 142 -9.39 -11.66 20.54
CA ALA A 142 -8.96 -12.96 21.03
C ALA A 142 -8.25 -12.72 22.36
N SER A 143 -9.04 -12.37 23.38
CA SER A 143 -8.59 -12.34 24.77
C SER A 143 -8.01 -13.72 25.09
N PRO A 144 -6.76 -13.83 25.53
CA PRO A 144 -6.18 -15.13 25.80
C PRO A 144 -6.94 -15.82 26.90
N MET A 145 -7.47 -17.01 26.60
CA MET A 145 -7.96 -17.98 27.59
C MET A 145 -6.84 -18.29 28.61
N LYS A 146 -6.66 -17.43 29.58
CA LYS A 146 -5.71 -17.60 30.70
C LYS A 146 -6.41 -17.86 32.06
N GLU A 147 -7.62 -18.37 32.06
CA GLU A 147 -8.31 -18.59 33.34
C GLU A 147 -8.85 -20.00 33.58
N ALA A 148 -8.49 -20.99 32.79
CA ALA A 148 -8.92 -22.36 33.01
C ALA A 148 -7.84 -23.31 33.60
N ALA A 149 -6.62 -22.81 33.85
CA ALA A 149 -5.53 -23.67 34.34
C ALA A 149 -5.31 -23.63 35.87
N ASN A 150 -6.03 -22.78 36.61
CA ASN A 150 -5.73 -22.58 38.03
C ASN A 150 -6.80 -23.20 38.98
N THR A 151 -7.81 -23.93 38.48
CA THR A 151 -8.87 -24.54 39.33
C THR A 151 -8.66 -26.04 39.55
N ILE A 152 -7.64 -26.67 38.94
CA ILE A 152 -7.40 -28.13 39.11
C ILE A 152 -6.28 -28.44 40.13
N ALA A 153 -5.60 -27.44 40.69
CA ALA A 153 -4.46 -27.67 41.61
C ALA A 153 -4.79 -27.59 43.10
N LEU A 154 -6.05 -27.54 43.51
CA LEU A 154 -6.45 -27.46 44.92
C LEU A 154 -7.42 -28.56 45.38
N GLN A 155 -7.44 -29.72 44.73
CA GLN A 155 -8.11 -30.94 45.27
C GLN A 155 -7.22 -32.15 45.06
N ASN A 156 -6.17 -32.26 45.86
CA ASN A 156 -5.57 -33.52 46.34
C ASN A 156 -4.73 -33.22 47.57
#